data_5cf5cc51a879570059dd6d3b29d77bc9
#
_entry.id   5cf5cc51a879570059dd6d3b29d77bc9
#
_cell.length_a   1.000
_cell.length_b   1.000
_cell.length_c   1.000
_cell.angle_alpha   90.00
_cell.angle_beta   90.00
_cell.angle_gamma   90.00
#
_symmetry.space_group_name_H-M   'P 1'
#
loop_
_entity.id
_entity.type
_entity.pdbx_description
1 polymer ?
#
loop_
_entity_poly.entity_id
_entity_poly.type
_entity_poly.pdbx_seq_one_letter_code
_entity_poly.pdbx_strand_id
1 'polypeptide(L)'
;MDLALLRTFVAVHRAGSFTRAAGLLGLSQPAVTGQIRTLERQLGRPLFLRTARGVVPTTVGDELAHKAAPHLDALVEITEAGLDDDRSALRTLHLAGPPEFTALRVLPALTTLVAQGLAARCAFGSTEELFEGLGAGHHDLVITTARPRGRLLTATPLCDEEHVLVAAPRWAARLGGPAVLQVKGVRALEALPVVEVHESLPLVTRYWSAVFDTRPVTAGTIIAPDLRAVLACVAEGAGLGVLPRYLCMDALDAGEVVALLNPPVPPLRTYFLVVRTGALALPHIARAHEWLLRAAVDW
;
A
#
# COMPACT_ATOMS: atom_id res chain seq x y z
N MET A 1 -0.81 33.15 -16.56
CA MET A 1 -0.38 31.74 -16.59
C MET A 1 -1.62 30.90 -16.86
N ASP A 2 -1.58 30.03 -17.85
CA ASP A 2 -2.71 29.21 -18.28
C ASP A 2 -2.82 27.96 -17.39
N LEU A 3 -3.97 27.67 -16.84
CA LEU A 3 -4.24 26.48 -16.01
C LEU A 3 -4.05 25.19 -16.80
N ALA A 4 -4.29 25.19 -18.11
CA ALA A 4 -4.05 24.03 -18.95
C ALA A 4 -2.56 23.65 -18.98
N LEU A 5 -1.65 24.65 -18.98
CA LEU A 5 -0.21 24.41 -18.92
C LEU A 5 0.20 23.80 -17.57
N LEU A 6 -0.36 24.28 -16.45
CA LEU A 6 -0.12 23.72 -15.13
C LEU A 6 -0.67 22.29 -14.99
N ARG A 7 -1.87 22.04 -15.52
CA ARG A 7 -2.45 20.68 -15.55
C ARG A 7 -1.55 19.71 -16.31
N THR A 8 -1.07 20.11 -17.48
CA THR A 8 -0.14 19.30 -18.28
C THR A 8 1.17 19.08 -17.55
N PHE A 9 1.70 20.11 -16.91
CA PHE A 9 2.92 20.00 -16.11
C PHE A 9 2.77 18.99 -14.96
N VAL A 10 1.68 19.08 -14.16
CA VAL A 10 1.44 18.14 -13.07
C VAL A 10 1.25 16.72 -13.59
N ALA A 11 0.56 16.53 -14.71
CA ALA A 11 0.42 15.21 -15.33
C ALA A 11 1.78 14.62 -15.77
N VAL A 12 2.67 15.42 -16.39
CA VAL A 12 4.02 14.95 -16.76
C VAL A 12 4.86 14.65 -15.53
N HIS A 13 4.78 15.50 -14.51
CA HIS A 13 5.49 15.33 -13.25
C HIS A 13 5.10 13.99 -12.55
N ARG A 14 3.80 13.68 -12.47
CA ARG A 14 3.26 12.45 -11.89
C ARG A 14 3.63 11.21 -12.73
N ALA A 15 3.49 11.31 -14.04
CA ALA A 15 3.73 10.19 -14.94
C ALA A 15 5.23 9.88 -15.14
N GLY A 16 6.14 10.84 -14.90
CA GLY A 16 7.56 10.72 -15.21
C GLY A 16 7.86 10.51 -16.70
N SER A 17 6.88 10.79 -17.59
CA SER A 17 6.95 10.53 -19.02
C SER A 17 5.98 11.40 -19.80
N PHE A 18 6.48 12.08 -20.83
CA PHE A 18 5.64 12.86 -21.76
C PHE A 18 4.61 12.00 -22.47
N THR A 19 4.99 10.79 -22.87
CA THR A 19 4.10 9.86 -23.60
C THR A 19 2.98 9.35 -22.70
N ARG A 20 3.29 8.95 -21.45
CA ARG A 20 2.28 8.53 -20.49
C ARG A 20 1.33 9.67 -20.14
N ALA A 21 1.86 10.86 -19.88
CA ALA A 21 1.05 12.04 -19.59
C ALA A 21 0.12 12.40 -20.77
N ALA A 22 0.58 12.25 -22.01
CA ALA A 22 -0.23 12.46 -23.20
C ALA A 22 -1.44 11.51 -23.24
N GLY A 23 -1.23 10.23 -22.95
CA GLY A 23 -2.32 9.25 -22.82
C GLY A 23 -3.33 9.63 -21.74
N LEU A 24 -2.86 10.06 -20.56
CA LEU A 24 -3.72 10.46 -19.43
C LEU A 24 -4.57 11.72 -19.75
N LEU A 25 -4.03 12.63 -20.56
CA LEU A 25 -4.68 13.89 -20.89
C LEU A 25 -5.52 13.84 -22.17
N GLY A 26 -5.50 12.72 -22.91
CA GLY A 26 -6.14 12.63 -24.23
C GLY A 26 -5.46 13.54 -25.29
N LEU A 27 -4.16 13.86 -25.12
CA LEU A 27 -3.40 14.74 -25.98
C LEU A 27 -2.34 13.97 -26.77
N SER A 28 -1.83 14.56 -27.85
CA SER A 28 -0.63 14.04 -28.51
C SER A 28 0.64 14.38 -27.71
N GLN A 29 1.65 13.50 -27.75
CA GLN A 29 2.94 13.75 -27.10
C GLN A 29 3.63 15.05 -27.57
N PRO A 30 3.59 15.44 -28.85
CA PRO A 30 4.09 16.77 -29.30
C PRO A 30 3.34 17.94 -28.66
N ALA A 31 2.01 17.84 -28.46
CA ALA A 31 1.22 18.88 -27.79
C ALA A 31 1.64 19.04 -26.32
N VAL A 32 1.78 17.92 -25.58
CA VAL A 32 2.29 17.94 -24.21
C VAL A 32 3.68 18.57 -24.14
N THR A 33 4.59 18.20 -25.04
CA THR A 33 5.94 18.78 -25.10
C THR A 33 5.90 20.30 -25.38
N GLY A 34 5.03 20.74 -26.28
CA GLY A 34 4.83 22.16 -26.61
C GLY A 34 4.31 22.95 -25.41
N GLN A 35 3.35 22.41 -24.69
CA GLN A 35 2.79 23.05 -23.49
C GLN A 35 3.82 23.20 -22.37
N ILE A 36 4.62 22.15 -22.12
CA ILE A 36 5.70 22.22 -21.11
C ILE A 36 6.75 23.27 -21.50
N ARG A 37 7.20 23.30 -22.75
CA ARG A 37 8.14 24.32 -23.22
C ARG A 37 7.58 25.73 -23.08
N THR A 38 6.28 25.92 -23.30
CA THR A 38 5.63 27.20 -23.12
C THR A 38 5.61 27.62 -21.67
N LEU A 39 5.30 26.69 -20.73
CA LEU A 39 5.33 26.97 -19.31
C LEU A 39 6.75 27.31 -18.82
N GLU A 40 7.76 26.54 -19.22
CA GLU A 40 9.17 26.76 -18.88
C GLU A 40 9.64 28.16 -19.39
N ARG A 41 9.22 28.53 -20.59
CA ARG A 41 9.52 29.88 -21.15
C ARG A 41 8.86 31.00 -20.36
N GLN A 42 7.59 30.81 -19.91
CA GLN A 42 6.90 31.78 -19.06
C GLN A 42 7.55 31.95 -17.68
N LEU A 43 8.09 30.87 -17.13
CA LEU A 43 8.75 30.86 -15.84
C LEU A 43 10.26 31.23 -15.92
N GLY A 44 10.82 31.23 -17.12
CA GLY A 44 12.26 31.49 -17.36
C GLY A 44 13.18 30.39 -16.80
N ARG A 45 12.65 29.22 -16.46
CA ARG A 45 13.40 28.12 -15.82
C ARG A 45 12.94 26.77 -16.35
N PRO A 46 13.84 25.79 -16.52
CA PRO A 46 13.48 24.43 -16.87
C PRO A 46 12.79 23.75 -15.68
N LEU A 47 11.72 23.01 -15.97
CA LEU A 47 10.97 22.24 -14.98
C LEU A 47 11.33 20.76 -15.02
N PHE A 48 11.84 20.27 -16.16
CA PHE A 48 12.23 18.88 -16.35
C PHE A 48 13.61 18.73 -16.97
N LEU A 49 14.31 17.65 -16.58
CA LEU A 49 15.51 17.15 -17.22
C LEU A 49 15.18 15.87 -17.99
N ARG A 50 15.64 15.76 -19.23
CA ARG A 50 15.51 14.54 -20.03
C ARG A 50 16.60 13.55 -19.65
N THR A 51 16.22 12.30 -19.42
CA THR A 51 17.13 11.19 -19.11
C THR A 51 16.88 10.04 -20.08
N ALA A 52 17.78 9.06 -20.11
CA ALA A 52 17.61 7.86 -20.93
C ALA A 52 16.37 7.02 -20.51
N ARG A 53 15.84 7.21 -19.31
CA ARG A 53 14.70 6.48 -18.75
C ARG A 53 13.39 7.29 -18.69
N GLY A 54 13.37 8.48 -19.27
CA GLY A 54 12.20 9.37 -19.23
C GLY A 54 12.53 10.80 -18.85
N VAL A 55 11.72 11.43 -18.03
CA VAL A 55 11.94 12.78 -17.51
C VAL A 55 11.97 12.79 -15.99
N VAL A 56 12.88 13.63 -15.46
CA VAL A 56 13.01 13.86 -14.01
C VAL A 56 12.75 15.34 -13.77
N PRO A 57 11.95 15.72 -12.78
CA PRO A 57 11.73 17.11 -12.44
C PRO A 57 13.03 17.76 -11.93
N THR A 58 13.18 19.06 -12.17
CA THR A 58 14.17 19.89 -11.50
C THR A 58 13.67 20.23 -10.09
N THR A 59 14.54 20.77 -9.22
CA THR A 59 14.12 21.29 -7.90
C THR A 59 12.98 22.31 -8.04
N VAL A 60 13.05 23.18 -9.04
CA VAL A 60 11.97 24.15 -9.35
C VAL A 60 10.70 23.45 -9.80
N GLY A 61 10.84 22.37 -10.60
CA GLY A 61 9.72 21.53 -11.00
C GLY A 61 9.04 20.87 -9.81
N ASP A 62 9.81 20.28 -8.89
CA ASP A 62 9.27 19.66 -7.67
C ASP A 62 8.56 20.67 -6.76
N GLU A 63 9.13 21.85 -6.56
CA GLU A 63 8.51 22.93 -5.79
C GLU A 63 7.20 23.41 -6.40
N LEU A 64 7.19 23.59 -7.73
CA LEU A 64 5.99 24.01 -8.46
C LEU A 64 4.89 22.93 -8.37
N ALA A 65 5.27 21.67 -8.56
CA ALA A 65 4.32 20.55 -8.44
C ALA A 65 3.73 20.48 -7.03
N HIS A 66 4.57 20.57 -6.00
CA HIS A 66 4.12 20.58 -4.61
C HIS A 66 3.08 21.68 -4.32
N LYS A 67 3.29 22.87 -4.89
CA LYS A 67 2.36 24.00 -4.70
C LYS A 67 1.12 23.92 -5.59
N ALA A 68 1.27 23.50 -6.86
CA ALA A 68 0.18 23.56 -7.82
C ALA A 68 -0.76 22.35 -7.82
N ALA A 69 -0.23 21.15 -7.57
CA ALA A 69 -1.01 19.93 -7.69
C ALA A 69 -2.26 19.90 -6.78
N PRO A 70 -2.20 20.27 -5.49
CA PRO A 70 -3.38 20.24 -4.62
C PRO A 70 -4.51 21.15 -5.11
N HIS A 71 -4.16 22.33 -5.63
CA HIS A 71 -5.14 23.28 -6.14
C HIS A 71 -5.76 22.84 -7.46
N LEU A 72 -4.98 22.21 -8.33
CA LEU A 72 -5.49 21.63 -9.59
C LEU A 72 -6.41 20.43 -9.30
N ASP A 73 -6.06 19.58 -8.36
CA ASP A 73 -6.91 18.48 -7.95
C ASP A 73 -8.26 19.01 -7.39
N ALA A 74 -8.22 20.04 -6.55
CA ALA A 74 -9.43 20.69 -6.05
C ALA A 74 -10.29 21.32 -7.16
N LEU A 75 -9.66 21.92 -8.18
CA LEU A 75 -10.41 22.47 -9.33
C LEU A 75 -11.04 21.38 -10.19
N VAL A 76 -10.35 20.29 -10.45
CA VAL A 76 -10.91 19.12 -11.14
C VAL A 76 -12.11 18.59 -10.37
N GLU A 77 -11.97 18.47 -9.08
CA GLU A 77 -13.03 18.03 -8.18
C GLU A 77 -14.29 18.93 -8.25
N ILE A 78 -14.14 20.25 -8.27
CA ILE A 78 -15.26 21.20 -8.43
C ILE A 78 -15.97 21.00 -9.77
N THR A 79 -15.22 20.74 -10.85
CA THR A 79 -15.78 20.54 -12.19
C THR A 79 -16.49 19.19 -12.34
N GLU A 80 -15.99 18.14 -11.66
CA GLU A 80 -16.60 16.82 -11.67
C GLU A 80 -17.85 16.74 -10.75
N ALA A 81 -17.88 17.54 -9.68
CA ALA A 81 -19.02 17.59 -8.75
C ALA A 81 -20.27 18.24 -9.35
N GLY A 82 -20.17 18.98 -10.47
CA GLY A 82 -21.27 19.79 -11.00
C GLY A 82 -21.60 20.98 -10.10
N LEU A 83 -21.98 22.14 -10.68
CA LEU A 83 -22.34 23.35 -9.93
C LEU A 83 -23.69 23.25 -9.21
N ASP A 84 -24.38 22.11 -9.27
CA ASP A 84 -25.79 21.99 -8.92
C ASP A 84 -26.08 20.93 -7.85
N ASP A 85 -25.22 20.61 -6.92
CA ASP A 85 -25.66 19.69 -5.88
C ASP A 85 -25.15 20.04 -4.48
N ASP A 86 -26.12 20.34 -3.62
CA ASP A 86 -26.07 20.35 -2.14
C ASP A 86 -25.68 18.94 -1.58
N ARG A 87 -25.28 18.02 -2.48
CA ARG A 87 -24.78 16.66 -2.23
C ARG A 87 -23.25 16.59 -2.11
N SER A 88 -22.60 17.64 -1.64
CA SER A 88 -21.15 17.61 -1.33
C SER A 88 -20.76 16.54 -0.29
N ALA A 89 -21.74 15.81 0.22
CA ALA A 89 -21.56 14.69 1.14
C ALA A 89 -21.26 13.34 0.45
N LEU A 90 -21.46 13.21 -0.88
CA LEU A 90 -21.42 11.91 -1.59
C LEU A 90 -20.19 11.73 -2.48
N ARG A 91 -19.04 12.29 -2.11
CA ARG A 91 -17.82 12.07 -2.89
C ARG A 91 -17.33 10.64 -2.76
N THR A 92 -16.93 10.07 -3.88
CA THR A 92 -16.36 8.73 -3.93
C THR A 92 -14.91 8.79 -3.48
N LEU A 93 -14.56 8.07 -2.41
CA LEU A 93 -13.19 7.83 -1.99
C LEU A 93 -12.61 6.68 -2.81
N HIS A 94 -11.56 6.94 -3.57
CA HIS A 94 -10.80 5.91 -4.25
C HIS A 94 -9.63 5.49 -3.37
N LEU A 95 -9.71 4.30 -2.79
CA LEU A 95 -8.67 3.76 -1.94
C LEU A 95 -8.03 2.53 -2.56
N ALA A 96 -6.77 2.28 -2.23
CA ALA A 96 -6.10 1.07 -2.68
C ALA A 96 -5.14 0.54 -1.61
N GLY A 97 -4.86 -0.78 -1.64
CA GLY A 97 -4.00 -1.40 -0.65
C GLY A 97 -3.83 -2.90 -0.83
N PRO A 98 -3.13 -3.57 0.11
CA PRO A 98 -3.00 -5.03 0.09
C PRO A 98 -4.38 -5.68 0.33
N PRO A 99 -4.68 -6.77 -0.38
CA PRO A 99 -6.01 -7.38 -0.38
C PRO A 99 -6.53 -7.73 1.02
N GLU A 100 -5.79 -8.49 1.79
CA GLU A 100 -6.25 -9.06 3.05
C GLU A 100 -6.44 -7.98 4.12
N PHE A 101 -5.46 -7.11 4.30
CA PHE A 101 -5.53 -6.03 5.29
C PHE A 101 -6.66 -5.05 4.95
N THR A 102 -6.78 -4.70 3.67
CA THR A 102 -7.83 -3.79 3.22
C THR A 102 -9.21 -4.40 3.40
N ALA A 103 -9.39 -5.68 3.05
CA ALA A 103 -10.68 -6.36 3.17
C ALA A 103 -11.10 -6.59 4.63
N LEU A 104 -10.15 -6.95 5.52
CA LEU A 104 -10.48 -7.37 6.88
C LEU A 104 -10.42 -6.25 7.92
N ARG A 105 -9.70 -5.16 7.64
CA ARG A 105 -9.51 -4.03 8.58
C ARG A 105 -10.06 -2.72 8.01
N VAL A 106 -9.61 -2.32 6.84
CA VAL A 106 -9.87 -0.98 6.31
C VAL A 106 -11.32 -0.82 5.85
N LEU A 107 -11.83 -1.71 5.00
CA LEU A 107 -13.21 -1.60 4.50
C LEU A 107 -14.26 -1.73 5.60
N PRO A 108 -14.16 -2.69 6.55
CA PRO A 108 -15.08 -2.72 7.69
C PRO A 108 -15.06 -1.44 8.53
N ALA A 109 -13.88 -0.85 8.76
CA ALA A 109 -13.78 0.40 9.52
C ALA A 109 -14.46 1.58 8.82
N LEU A 110 -14.56 1.58 7.49
CA LEU A 110 -15.21 2.65 6.72
C LEU A 110 -16.75 2.56 6.71
N THR A 111 -17.35 1.47 7.18
CA THR A 111 -18.82 1.26 7.12
C THR A 111 -19.62 2.38 7.77
N THR A 112 -19.13 2.95 8.87
CA THR A 112 -19.77 4.10 9.52
C THR A 112 -19.77 5.34 8.62
N LEU A 113 -18.69 5.60 7.90
CA LEU A 113 -18.64 6.72 6.95
C LEU A 113 -19.52 6.47 5.73
N VAL A 114 -19.62 5.21 5.30
CA VAL A 114 -20.53 4.79 4.21
C VAL A 114 -21.98 5.02 4.62
N ALA A 115 -22.37 4.68 5.85
CA ALA A 115 -23.70 4.97 6.38
C ALA A 115 -24.00 6.49 6.46
N GLN A 116 -22.97 7.31 6.50
CA GLN A 116 -23.05 8.78 6.49
C GLN A 116 -22.93 9.38 5.08
N GLY A 117 -22.99 8.55 4.03
CA GLY A 117 -23.02 8.97 2.63
C GLY A 117 -21.67 8.91 1.89
N LEU A 118 -20.58 8.41 2.50
CA LEU A 118 -19.34 8.20 1.77
C LEU A 118 -19.51 7.03 0.78
N ALA A 119 -19.23 7.27 -0.50
CA ALA A 119 -19.02 6.18 -1.45
C ALA A 119 -17.54 5.78 -1.47
N ALA A 120 -17.24 4.49 -1.55
CA ALA A 120 -15.86 4.00 -1.64
C ALA A 120 -15.67 3.09 -2.85
N ARG A 121 -14.50 3.19 -3.47
CA ARG A 121 -14.01 2.29 -4.50
C ARG A 121 -12.65 1.78 -4.08
N CYS A 122 -12.45 0.46 -4.11
CA CYS A 122 -11.24 -0.16 -3.66
C CYS A 122 -10.52 -0.86 -4.82
N ALA A 123 -9.20 -0.69 -4.89
CA ALA A 123 -8.32 -1.41 -5.80
C ALA A 123 -7.24 -2.15 -4.99
N PHE A 124 -6.74 -3.24 -5.55
CA PHE A 124 -5.61 -3.99 -5.01
C PHE A 124 -4.46 -3.95 -6.02
N GLY A 125 -3.22 -4.01 -5.53
CA GLY A 125 -2.06 -3.97 -6.42
C GLY A 125 -0.76 -4.11 -5.66
N SER A 126 0.33 -4.21 -6.41
CA SER A 126 1.68 -4.13 -5.88
C SER A 126 1.99 -2.72 -5.35
N THR A 127 3.00 -2.59 -4.50
CA THR A 127 3.39 -1.27 -3.96
C THR A 127 3.70 -0.25 -5.05
N GLU A 128 4.33 -0.68 -6.14
CA GLU A 128 4.67 0.15 -7.29
C GLU A 128 3.42 0.66 -7.99
N GLU A 129 2.47 -0.22 -8.29
CA GLU A 129 1.19 0.12 -8.92
C GLU A 129 0.36 1.06 -8.02
N LEU A 130 0.35 0.80 -6.71
CA LEU A 130 -0.35 1.64 -5.74
C LEU A 130 0.21 3.07 -5.71
N PHE A 131 1.53 3.23 -5.71
CA PHE A 131 2.15 4.56 -5.72
C PHE A 131 2.00 5.25 -7.08
N GLU A 132 2.09 4.53 -8.19
CA GLU A 132 1.82 5.07 -9.51
C GLU A 132 0.37 5.57 -9.64
N GLY A 133 -0.60 4.78 -9.21
CA GLY A 133 -2.02 5.12 -9.21
C GLY A 133 -2.33 6.33 -8.32
N LEU A 134 -1.71 6.40 -7.13
CA LEU A 134 -1.85 7.54 -6.23
C LEU A 134 -1.24 8.81 -6.85
N GLY A 135 -0.05 8.71 -7.43
CA GLY A 135 0.62 9.82 -8.12
C GLY A 135 -0.15 10.32 -9.34
N ALA A 136 -0.76 9.42 -10.10
CA ALA A 136 -1.59 9.73 -11.26
C ALA A 136 -2.99 10.28 -10.91
N GLY A 137 -3.41 10.17 -9.64
CA GLY A 137 -4.73 10.61 -9.20
C GLY A 137 -5.83 9.57 -9.36
N HIS A 138 -5.49 8.31 -9.66
CA HIS A 138 -6.45 7.20 -9.70
C HIS A 138 -6.90 6.75 -8.31
N HIS A 139 -6.08 7.04 -7.29
CA HIS A 139 -6.37 6.78 -5.89
C HIS A 139 -6.23 8.06 -5.07
N ASP A 140 -7.04 8.20 -4.04
CA ASP A 140 -6.99 9.30 -3.09
C ASP A 140 -6.17 8.93 -1.86
N LEU A 141 -6.26 7.66 -1.46
CA LEU A 141 -5.64 7.11 -0.28
C LEU A 141 -5.11 5.71 -0.59
N VAL A 142 -3.88 5.45 -0.20
CA VAL A 142 -3.23 4.14 -0.35
C VAL A 142 -2.78 3.62 1.01
N ILE A 143 -3.02 2.33 1.24
CA ILE A 143 -2.50 1.58 2.38
C ILE A 143 -1.31 0.76 1.88
N THR A 144 -0.17 0.83 2.57
CA THR A 144 1.04 0.11 2.16
C THR A 144 1.99 -0.07 3.34
N THR A 145 2.91 -1.01 3.22
CA THR A 145 3.99 -1.22 4.20
C THR A 145 5.30 -0.57 3.79
N ALA A 146 5.33 0.09 2.63
CA ALA A 146 6.48 0.83 2.15
C ALA A 146 6.29 2.34 2.34
N ARG A 147 7.36 3.04 2.68
CA ARG A 147 7.35 4.50 2.67
C ARG A 147 7.66 5.01 1.27
N PRO A 148 6.86 5.94 0.74
CA PRO A 148 7.16 6.56 -0.54
C PRO A 148 8.45 7.38 -0.46
N ARG A 149 9.14 7.45 -1.59
CA ARG A 149 10.32 8.32 -1.73
C ARG A 149 9.91 9.66 -2.31
N GLY A 150 10.60 10.73 -1.91
CA GLY A 150 10.33 12.08 -2.43
C GLY A 150 9.30 12.85 -1.60
N ARG A 151 8.81 14.00 -2.14
CA ARG A 151 7.96 14.97 -1.41
C ARG A 151 6.53 15.04 -1.92
N LEU A 152 6.18 14.25 -2.93
CA LEU A 152 4.86 14.29 -3.57
C LEU A 152 3.80 13.51 -2.82
N LEU A 153 4.23 12.56 -2.02
CA LEU A 153 3.38 11.70 -1.24
C LEU A 153 3.71 11.88 0.25
N THR A 154 2.68 11.93 1.06
CA THR A 154 2.78 12.00 2.52
C THR A 154 2.31 10.68 3.10
N ALA A 155 3.17 10.05 3.91
CA ALA A 155 2.88 8.80 4.61
C ALA A 155 2.70 9.05 6.09
N THR A 156 1.58 8.62 6.64
CA THR A 156 1.25 8.62 8.07
C THR A 156 1.28 7.18 8.59
N PRO A 157 2.02 6.84 9.66
CA PRO A 157 1.92 5.52 10.27
C PRO A 157 0.48 5.22 10.66
N LEU A 158 0.02 4.00 10.36
CA LEU A 158 -1.35 3.56 10.63
C LEU A 158 -1.39 2.61 11.83
N CYS A 159 -0.74 1.46 11.71
CA CYS A 159 -0.63 0.46 12.77
C CYS A 159 0.57 -0.45 12.49
N ASP A 160 0.94 -1.22 13.50
CA ASP A 160 1.92 -2.29 13.38
C ASP A 160 1.23 -3.65 13.26
N GLU A 161 1.66 -4.42 12.28
CA GLU A 161 1.20 -5.78 12.02
C GLU A 161 2.16 -6.77 12.64
N GLU A 162 1.68 -7.57 13.60
CA GLU A 162 2.44 -8.66 14.19
C GLU A 162 2.40 -9.89 13.29
N HIS A 163 3.56 -10.53 13.07
CA HIS A 163 3.67 -11.78 12.35
C HIS A 163 3.87 -12.96 13.29
N VAL A 164 3.15 -14.05 13.05
CA VAL A 164 3.18 -15.29 13.81
C VAL A 164 3.60 -16.45 12.91
N LEU A 165 4.46 -17.33 13.43
CA LEU A 165 4.82 -18.58 12.79
C LEU A 165 3.79 -19.65 13.19
N VAL A 166 3.03 -20.14 12.24
CA VAL A 166 1.92 -21.07 12.46
C VAL A 166 2.09 -22.38 11.70
N ALA A 167 1.49 -23.44 12.23
CA ALA A 167 1.33 -24.73 11.58
C ALA A 167 0.09 -25.45 12.11
N ALA A 168 -0.38 -26.48 11.40
CA ALA A 168 -1.41 -27.36 11.94
C ALA A 168 -0.91 -28.10 13.20
N PRO A 169 -1.79 -28.46 14.17
CA PRO A 169 -1.43 -29.10 15.43
C PRO A 169 -0.57 -30.36 15.28
N ARG A 170 -0.78 -31.13 14.21
CA ARG A 170 0.04 -32.33 13.91
C ARG A 170 1.52 -32.04 13.75
N TRP A 171 1.88 -30.88 13.21
CA TRP A 171 3.28 -30.46 13.06
C TRP A 171 3.88 -30.01 14.39
N ALA A 172 3.13 -29.28 15.20
CA ALA A 172 3.57 -28.92 16.54
C ALA A 172 3.82 -30.16 17.43
N ALA A 173 2.93 -31.16 17.37
CA ALA A 173 3.10 -32.43 18.06
C ALA A 173 4.37 -33.18 17.58
N ARG A 174 4.61 -33.22 16.27
CA ARG A 174 5.81 -33.84 15.68
C ARG A 174 7.12 -33.16 16.10
N LEU A 175 7.08 -31.85 16.27
CA LEU A 175 8.24 -31.05 16.72
C LEU A 175 8.51 -31.20 18.22
N GLY A 176 7.56 -31.74 19.00
CA GLY A 176 7.67 -31.92 20.45
C GLY A 176 7.26 -30.69 21.27
N GLY A 177 6.58 -29.73 20.64
CA GLY A 177 6.06 -28.52 21.26
C GLY A 177 7.07 -27.37 21.39
N PRO A 178 6.60 -26.20 21.89
CA PRO A 178 7.40 -24.97 21.93
C PRO A 178 8.70 -25.08 22.73
N ALA A 179 8.68 -25.82 23.86
CA ALA A 179 9.88 -26.00 24.70
C ALA A 179 11.01 -26.74 23.97
N VAL A 180 10.66 -27.74 23.17
CA VAL A 180 11.62 -28.49 22.36
C VAL A 180 12.17 -27.64 21.22
N LEU A 181 11.32 -26.80 20.63
CA LEU A 181 11.73 -25.87 19.59
C LEU A 181 12.71 -24.81 20.11
N GLN A 182 12.53 -24.31 21.33
CA GLN A 182 13.49 -23.40 21.95
C GLN A 182 14.87 -24.04 22.12
N VAL A 183 14.94 -25.33 22.38
CA VAL A 183 16.22 -26.08 22.53
C VAL A 183 16.83 -26.45 21.18
N LYS A 184 16.02 -26.98 20.26
CA LYS A 184 16.50 -27.44 18.93
C LYS A 184 16.75 -26.30 17.95
N GLY A 185 16.15 -25.13 18.23
CA GLY A 185 16.31 -23.95 17.40
C GLY A 185 15.72 -24.09 15.98
N VAL A 186 16.18 -23.25 15.09
CA VAL A 186 15.72 -23.12 13.70
C VAL A 186 15.83 -24.43 12.90
N ARG A 187 16.83 -25.27 13.19
CA ARG A 187 17.07 -26.53 12.46
C ARG A 187 15.89 -27.51 12.49
N ALA A 188 15.09 -27.48 13.56
CA ALA A 188 13.90 -28.33 13.63
C ALA A 188 12.80 -27.85 12.65
N LEU A 189 12.76 -26.57 12.36
CA LEU A 189 11.81 -25.97 11.43
C LEU A 189 12.21 -26.15 9.96
N GLU A 190 13.51 -26.22 9.67
CA GLU A 190 14.05 -26.39 8.32
C GLU A 190 13.67 -27.73 7.66
N ALA A 191 13.29 -28.71 8.46
CA ALA A 191 12.82 -30.02 7.97
C ALA A 191 11.34 -30.02 7.57
N LEU A 192 10.61 -28.91 7.79
CA LEU A 192 9.19 -28.81 7.49
C LEU A 192 8.95 -28.16 6.13
N PRO A 193 7.90 -28.57 5.41
CA PRO A 193 7.43 -27.86 4.23
C PRO A 193 7.04 -26.41 4.59
N VAL A 194 7.28 -25.49 3.65
CA VAL A 194 6.96 -24.06 3.81
C VAL A 194 5.87 -23.66 2.83
N VAL A 195 4.85 -22.97 3.32
CA VAL A 195 3.79 -22.35 2.52
C VAL A 195 3.97 -20.84 2.58
N GLU A 196 4.07 -20.19 1.42
CA GLU A 196 4.41 -18.76 1.33
C GLU A 196 3.73 -18.10 0.11
N VAL A 197 3.76 -16.78 0.07
CA VAL A 197 3.11 -15.99 -0.99
C VAL A 197 3.97 -15.83 -2.24
N HIS A 198 5.29 -16.00 -2.12
CA HIS A 198 6.23 -15.80 -3.23
C HIS A 198 7.49 -16.66 -3.04
N GLU A 199 8.13 -17.04 -4.15
CA GLU A 199 9.35 -17.89 -4.17
C GLU A 199 10.52 -17.32 -3.35
N SER A 200 10.61 -15.99 -3.17
CA SER A 200 11.63 -15.36 -2.33
C SER A 200 11.36 -15.47 -0.83
N LEU A 201 10.26 -16.11 -0.41
CA LEU A 201 9.85 -16.32 0.96
C LEU A 201 9.90 -15.04 1.83
N PRO A 202 9.22 -13.95 1.44
CA PRO A 202 9.41 -12.65 2.09
C PRO A 202 9.02 -12.63 3.56
N LEU A 203 7.94 -13.31 3.95
CA LEU A 203 7.47 -13.34 5.33
C LEU A 203 8.33 -14.26 6.20
N VAL A 204 8.64 -15.45 5.69
CA VAL A 204 9.52 -16.41 6.37
C VAL A 204 10.92 -15.82 6.53
N THR A 205 11.49 -15.20 5.49
CA THR A 205 12.80 -14.55 5.57
C THR A 205 12.85 -13.45 6.62
N ARG A 206 11.81 -12.61 6.68
CA ARG A 206 11.69 -11.57 7.70
C ARG A 206 11.61 -12.17 9.11
N TYR A 207 10.77 -13.20 9.30
CA TYR A 207 10.61 -13.87 10.59
C TYR A 207 11.91 -14.52 11.05
N TRP A 208 12.59 -15.27 10.15
CA TRP A 208 13.87 -15.89 10.44
C TRP A 208 14.94 -14.87 10.83
N SER A 209 15.04 -13.77 10.09
CA SER A 209 15.99 -12.70 10.42
C SER A 209 15.71 -12.07 11.79
N ALA A 210 14.43 -11.82 12.12
CA ALA A 210 14.06 -11.14 13.35
C ALA A 210 14.14 -12.03 14.59
N VAL A 211 13.81 -13.33 14.46
CA VAL A 211 13.69 -14.25 15.61
C VAL A 211 14.95 -15.09 15.81
N PHE A 212 15.61 -15.47 14.72
CA PHE A 212 16.75 -16.40 14.75
C PHE A 212 18.07 -15.79 14.29
N ASP A 213 18.05 -14.52 13.85
CA ASP A 213 19.22 -13.83 13.26
C ASP A 213 19.87 -14.62 12.11
N THR A 214 19.04 -15.28 11.29
CA THR A 214 19.50 -16.12 10.18
C THR A 214 18.56 -16.02 8.97
N ARG A 215 18.87 -16.73 7.90
CA ARG A 215 18.01 -16.85 6.71
C ARG A 215 17.47 -18.27 6.59
N PRO A 216 16.26 -18.45 6.04
CA PRO A 216 15.75 -19.79 5.74
C PRO A 216 16.61 -20.46 4.67
N VAL A 217 16.90 -21.74 4.84
CA VAL A 217 17.64 -22.54 3.84
C VAL A 217 16.71 -23.41 3.00
N THR A 218 15.41 -23.42 3.32
CA THR A 218 14.36 -24.20 2.64
C THR A 218 13.74 -23.38 1.51
N ALA A 219 13.32 -24.07 0.44
CA ALA A 219 12.45 -23.51 -0.59
C ALA A 219 10.98 -23.59 -0.17
N GLY A 220 10.14 -22.77 -0.79
CA GLY A 220 8.68 -22.89 -0.65
C GLY A 220 8.18 -24.20 -1.26
N THR A 221 7.31 -24.90 -0.54
CA THR A 221 6.66 -26.13 -1.03
C THR A 221 5.36 -25.80 -1.74
N ILE A 222 4.62 -24.83 -1.22
CA ILE A 222 3.44 -24.25 -1.86
C ILE A 222 3.64 -22.74 -1.91
N ILE A 223 3.46 -22.17 -3.09
CA ILE A 223 3.50 -20.73 -3.32
C ILE A 223 2.13 -20.27 -3.82
N ALA A 224 1.47 -19.41 -3.02
CA ALA A 224 0.14 -18.88 -3.33
C ALA A 224 0.10 -17.37 -3.02
N PRO A 225 -0.12 -16.48 -4.01
CA PRO A 225 -0.05 -15.02 -3.82
C PRO A 225 -1.28 -14.45 -3.09
N ASP A 226 -1.82 -15.17 -2.11
CA ASP A 226 -2.94 -14.81 -1.25
C ASP A 226 -2.70 -15.39 0.15
N LEU A 227 -2.62 -14.54 1.17
CA LEU A 227 -2.35 -14.95 2.54
C LEU A 227 -3.47 -15.83 3.13
N ARG A 228 -4.71 -15.69 2.64
CA ARG A 228 -5.85 -16.56 3.05
C ARG A 228 -5.66 -17.97 2.51
N ALA A 229 -5.16 -18.10 1.28
CA ALA A 229 -4.82 -19.40 0.71
C ALA A 229 -3.64 -20.04 1.47
N VAL A 230 -2.63 -19.24 1.84
CA VAL A 230 -1.52 -19.71 2.70
C VAL A 230 -2.07 -20.24 4.03
N LEU A 231 -2.95 -19.47 4.71
CA LEU A 231 -3.57 -19.90 5.98
C LEU A 231 -4.36 -21.21 5.81
N ALA A 232 -5.19 -21.32 4.78
CA ALA A 232 -5.97 -22.52 4.49
C ALA A 232 -5.06 -23.75 4.27
N CYS A 233 -4.01 -23.61 3.46
CA CYS A 233 -3.04 -24.70 3.25
C CYS A 233 -2.32 -25.10 4.54
N VAL A 234 -1.95 -24.13 5.39
CA VAL A 234 -1.30 -24.39 6.69
C VAL A 234 -2.25 -25.12 7.64
N ALA A 235 -3.50 -24.71 7.74
CA ALA A 235 -4.53 -25.33 8.55
C ALA A 235 -4.76 -26.80 8.15
N GLU A 236 -4.82 -27.09 6.86
CA GLU A 236 -4.87 -28.45 6.32
C GLU A 236 -3.54 -29.22 6.51
N GLY A 237 -2.49 -28.54 7.03
CA GLY A 237 -1.22 -29.11 7.41
C GLY A 237 -0.29 -29.36 6.23
N ALA A 238 -0.34 -28.55 5.19
CA ALA A 238 0.63 -28.59 4.10
C ALA A 238 2.06 -28.26 4.55
N GLY A 239 2.19 -27.55 5.68
CA GLY A 239 3.49 -27.17 6.23
C GLY A 239 3.36 -26.09 7.30
N LEU A 240 4.42 -25.31 7.47
CA LEU A 240 4.44 -24.08 8.27
C LEU A 240 4.27 -22.85 7.39
N GLY A 241 3.78 -21.76 7.96
CA GLY A 241 3.71 -20.46 7.32
C GLY A 241 3.94 -19.34 8.32
N VAL A 242 4.38 -18.18 7.83
CA VAL A 242 4.43 -16.94 8.60
C VAL A 242 3.31 -16.04 8.10
N LEU A 243 2.44 -15.63 8.99
CA LEU A 243 1.22 -14.90 8.64
C LEU A 243 0.98 -13.75 9.63
N PRO A 244 0.25 -12.70 9.21
CA PRO A 244 -0.25 -11.69 10.13
C PRO A 244 -1.14 -12.32 11.21
N ARG A 245 -0.91 -11.92 12.46
CA ARG A 245 -1.69 -12.45 13.59
C ARG A 245 -3.19 -12.22 13.42
N TYR A 246 -3.58 -11.01 12.97
CA TYR A 246 -5.00 -10.68 12.76
C TYR A 246 -5.73 -11.61 11.78
N LEU A 247 -5.00 -12.14 10.79
CA LEU A 247 -5.54 -13.08 9.82
C LEU A 247 -5.72 -14.48 10.40
N CYS A 248 -4.90 -14.83 11.39
CA CYS A 248 -4.89 -16.17 11.99
C CYS A 248 -5.76 -16.28 13.25
N MET A 249 -6.32 -15.19 13.78
CA MET A 249 -6.97 -15.18 15.09
C MET A 249 -8.05 -16.26 15.22
N ASP A 250 -9.00 -16.29 14.29
CA ASP A 250 -10.10 -17.27 14.32
C ASP A 250 -9.59 -18.71 14.24
N ALA A 251 -8.62 -18.98 13.38
CA ALA A 251 -8.02 -20.32 13.24
C ALA A 251 -7.16 -20.73 14.45
N LEU A 252 -6.51 -19.77 15.11
CA LEU A 252 -5.78 -20.00 16.37
C LEU A 252 -6.75 -20.31 17.51
N ASP A 253 -7.84 -19.56 17.65
CA ASP A 253 -8.86 -19.74 18.67
C ASP A 253 -9.63 -21.06 18.47
N ALA A 254 -9.90 -21.43 17.22
CA ALA A 254 -10.50 -22.71 16.86
C ALA A 254 -9.53 -23.91 16.99
N GLY A 255 -8.23 -23.66 17.17
CA GLY A 255 -7.21 -24.71 17.22
C GLY A 255 -6.92 -25.38 15.87
N GLU A 256 -7.34 -24.79 14.76
CA GLU A 256 -7.04 -25.27 13.41
C GLU A 256 -5.55 -25.08 13.07
N VAL A 257 -4.96 -24.01 13.59
CA VAL A 257 -3.52 -23.77 13.57
C VAL A 257 -3.03 -23.45 14.98
N VAL A 258 -1.74 -23.64 15.22
CA VAL A 258 -1.08 -23.28 16.49
C VAL A 258 0.15 -22.43 16.20
N ALA A 259 0.42 -21.46 17.07
CA ALA A 259 1.68 -20.72 17.04
C ALA A 259 2.82 -21.65 17.48
N LEU A 260 3.80 -21.86 16.61
CA LEU A 260 4.94 -22.72 16.92
C LEU A 260 5.91 -22.06 17.91
N LEU A 261 5.99 -20.75 17.90
CA LEU A 261 6.84 -19.95 18.78
C LEU A 261 6.09 -18.70 19.26
N ASN A 262 6.48 -18.23 20.43
CA ASN A 262 6.00 -16.98 20.98
C ASN A 262 7.22 -16.13 21.41
N PRO A 263 7.90 -15.47 20.46
CA PRO A 263 9.10 -14.69 20.77
C PRO A 263 8.75 -13.51 21.66
N PRO A 264 9.64 -13.11 22.60
CA PRO A 264 9.44 -11.95 23.48
C PRO A 264 9.20 -10.64 22.72
N VAL A 265 9.82 -10.51 21.54
CA VAL A 265 9.61 -9.40 20.61
C VAL A 265 9.17 -10.01 19.27
N PRO A 266 7.87 -10.00 18.97
CA PRO A 266 7.38 -10.52 17.70
C PRO A 266 7.84 -9.65 16.53
N PRO A 267 8.07 -10.23 15.35
CA PRO A 267 8.34 -9.45 14.15
C PRO A 267 7.17 -8.55 13.79
N LEU A 268 7.43 -7.26 13.68
CA LEU A 268 6.45 -6.24 13.35
C LEU A 268 6.66 -5.69 11.93
N ARG A 269 5.58 -5.23 11.33
CA ARG A 269 5.58 -4.53 10.05
C ARG A 269 4.59 -3.37 10.12
N THR A 270 5.07 -2.15 9.91
CA THR A 270 4.22 -0.96 9.98
C THR A 270 3.47 -0.75 8.67
N TYR A 271 2.16 -0.58 8.76
CA TYR A 271 1.34 -0.03 7.69
C TYR A 271 1.32 1.49 7.72
N PHE A 272 1.20 2.09 6.56
CA PHE A 272 1.10 3.54 6.37
C PHE A 272 -0.16 3.86 5.56
N LEU A 273 -0.83 4.94 5.95
CA LEU A 273 -1.74 5.67 5.08
C LEU A 273 -0.94 6.66 4.25
N VAL A 274 -1.07 6.58 2.94
CA VAL A 274 -0.34 7.45 2.01
C VAL A 274 -1.34 8.21 1.16
N VAL A 275 -1.12 9.52 1.07
CA VAL A 275 -1.92 10.45 0.26
C VAL A 275 -0.99 11.32 -0.58
N ARG A 276 -1.51 11.94 -1.64
CA ARG A 276 -0.78 13.03 -2.30
C ARG A 276 -0.60 14.19 -1.32
N THR A 277 0.57 14.81 -1.34
CA THR A 277 0.85 15.97 -0.50
C THR A 277 -0.16 17.08 -0.79
N GLY A 278 -0.83 17.57 0.26
CA GLY A 278 -1.91 18.54 0.17
C GLY A 278 -3.31 17.95 -0.03
N ALA A 279 -3.46 16.65 -0.34
CA ALA A 279 -4.78 16.04 -0.56
C ALA A 279 -5.67 16.04 0.70
N LEU A 280 -5.10 16.16 1.88
CA LEU A 280 -5.86 16.32 3.13
C LEU A 280 -6.58 17.67 3.24
N ALA A 281 -6.39 18.60 2.29
CA ALA A 281 -7.26 19.78 2.16
C ALA A 281 -8.67 19.42 1.63
N LEU A 282 -8.82 18.22 1.03
CA LEU A 282 -10.10 17.72 0.52
C LEU A 282 -10.87 17.04 1.68
N PRO A 283 -12.08 17.53 2.03
CA PRO A 283 -12.77 17.10 3.26
C PRO A 283 -13.05 15.60 3.34
N HIS A 284 -13.42 14.95 2.23
CA HIS A 284 -13.72 13.51 2.21
C HIS A 284 -12.47 12.66 2.43
N ILE A 285 -11.32 13.07 1.88
CA ILE A 285 -10.03 12.37 2.08
C ILE A 285 -9.57 12.58 3.53
N ALA A 286 -9.58 13.82 4.02
CA ALA A 286 -9.19 14.15 5.40
C ALA A 286 -10.01 13.34 6.41
N ARG A 287 -11.35 13.29 6.20
CA ARG A 287 -12.28 12.58 7.07
C ARG A 287 -12.01 11.07 7.08
N ALA A 288 -11.80 10.46 5.91
CA ALA A 288 -11.48 9.04 5.82
C ALA A 288 -10.11 8.73 6.44
N HIS A 289 -9.10 9.55 6.17
CA HIS A 289 -7.77 9.43 6.72
C HIS A 289 -7.79 9.48 8.26
N GLU A 290 -8.43 10.50 8.85
CA GLU A 290 -8.55 10.65 10.30
C GLU A 290 -9.34 9.50 10.94
N TRP A 291 -10.42 9.07 10.27
CA TRP A 291 -11.24 7.96 10.72
C TRP A 291 -10.45 6.65 10.79
N LEU A 292 -9.69 6.34 9.76
CA LEU A 292 -8.85 5.13 9.72
C LEU A 292 -7.75 5.16 10.77
N LEU A 293 -7.11 6.31 11.02
CA LEU A 293 -6.12 6.44 12.08
C LEU A 293 -6.72 6.18 13.47
N ARG A 294 -7.96 6.63 13.71
CA ARG A 294 -8.66 6.34 14.99
C ARG A 294 -9.03 4.87 15.10
N ALA A 295 -9.57 4.28 14.03
CA ALA A 295 -9.95 2.87 14.03
C ALA A 295 -8.74 1.94 14.22
N ALA A 296 -7.58 2.34 13.71
CA ALA A 296 -6.37 1.54 13.77
C ALA A 296 -5.73 1.44 15.17
N VAL A 297 -6.18 2.22 16.14
CA VAL A 297 -5.72 2.12 17.53
C VAL A 297 -6.07 0.78 18.15
N ASP A 298 -7.15 0.16 17.68
CA ASP A 298 -7.69 -1.12 18.21
C ASP A 298 -7.35 -2.32 17.29
N TRP A 299 -6.44 -2.18 16.34
CA TRP A 299 -6.12 -3.25 15.36
C TRP A 299 -4.99 -4.19 15.78
#